data_4ce4a94ce788e0861b0ef7c1bad38d86
#
_entry.id   4ce4a94ce788e0861b0ef7c1bad38d86
#
_cell.length_a   1.000
_cell.length_b   1.000
_cell.length_c   1.000
_cell.angle_alpha   90.00
_cell.angle_beta   90.00
_cell.angle_gamma   90.00
#
_symmetry.space_group_name_H-M   'P 1'
#
loop_
_entity.id
_entity.type
_entity.pdbx_description
1 polymer ?
#
loop_
_entity_poly.entity_id
_entity_poly.type
_entity_poly.pdbx_seq_one_letter_code
_entity_poly.pdbx_strand_id
1 'polypeptide(L)'
;IPNSVQLKGTFRSLNEEWRFNSHSKIREIVDSICANRGATADLDIRVGYPSVYNDPKLTDRMFNAAIEYLGEDKVHELPERMTAEDFSFYAQKIPGCFYRLGTASPDSEHGLHGLHTPRFDIDESALEIGAGLMAYGAITC
;
A
#
# COMPACT_ATOMS: atom_id res chain seq x y z
N ILE A 1 -20.28 -0.15 34.55
CA ILE A 1 -20.11 -1.00 33.37
C ILE A 1 -20.92 -0.34 32.26
N PRO A 2 -20.33 0.01 31.10
CA PRO A 2 -21.04 0.63 30.01
C PRO A 2 -22.04 -0.35 29.37
N ASN A 3 -23.17 0.16 28.89
CA ASN A 3 -24.19 -0.65 28.20
C ASN A 3 -23.78 -1.03 26.77
N SER A 4 -22.86 -0.28 26.18
CA SER A 4 -22.32 -0.54 24.84
C SER A 4 -20.87 -0.11 24.75
N VAL A 5 -20.14 -0.74 23.84
CA VAL A 5 -18.76 -0.40 23.46
C VAL A 5 -18.64 -0.39 21.96
N GLN A 6 -17.83 0.50 21.41
CA GLN A 6 -17.48 0.53 19.99
C GLN A 6 -16.05 0.08 19.82
N LEU A 7 -15.86 -0.91 18.94
CA LEU A 7 -14.53 -1.37 18.53
C LEU A 7 -14.33 -1.00 17.04
N LYS A 8 -13.14 -0.51 16.73
CA LYS A 8 -12.72 -0.23 15.34
C LYS A 8 -11.40 -0.90 15.07
N GLY A 9 -11.24 -1.44 13.90
CA GLY A 9 -10.01 -2.10 13.49
C GLY A 9 -9.84 -2.13 11.98
N THR A 10 -8.69 -2.58 11.53
CA THR A 10 -8.39 -2.81 10.12
C THR A 10 -7.93 -4.24 9.94
N PHE A 11 -8.51 -4.89 8.96
CA PHE A 11 -8.12 -6.21 8.50
C PHE A 11 -7.50 -6.10 7.12
N ARG A 12 -6.30 -6.64 6.92
CA ARG A 12 -5.55 -6.56 5.66
C ARG A 12 -5.13 -7.93 5.19
N SER A 13 -5.13 -8.13 3.89
CA SER A 13 -4.64 -9.33 3.22
C SER A 13 -4.14 -8.97 1.83
N LEU A 14 -3.11 -9.64 1.36
CA LEU A 14 -2.63 -9.56 -0.02
C LEU A 14 -3.41 -10.51 -0.95
N ASN A 15 -4.20 -11.42 -0.39
CA ASN A 15 -5.07 -12.33 -1.15
C ASN A 15 -6.51 -11.83 -1.07
N GLU A 16 -7.03 -11.33 -2.20
CA GLU A 16 -8.36 -10.74 -2.28
C GLU A 16 -9.47 -11.78 -2.05
N GLU A 17 -9.35 -12.98 -2.62
CA GLU A 17 -10.35 -14.04 -2.44
C GLU A 17 -10.47 -14.41 -0.97
N TRP A 18 -9.34 -14.65 -0.31
CA TRP A 18 -9.30 -14.94 1.12
C TRP A 18 -9.85 -13.76 1.94
N ARG A 19 -9.52 -12.52 1.56
CA ARG A 19 -10.02 -11.31 2.22
C ARG A 19 -11.55 -11.25 2.20
N PHE A 20 -12.16 -11.46 1.03
CA PHE A 20 -13.63 -11.49 0.91
C PHE A 20 -14.27 -12.63 1.67
N ASN A 21 -13.69 -13.85 1.59
CA ASN A 21 -14.18 -14.99 2.34
C ASN A 21 -14.09 -14.81 3.86
N SER A 22 -13.13 -14.01 4.33
CA SER A 22 -12.98 -13.69 5.75
C SER A 22 -14.10 -12.81 6.31
N HIS A 23 -14.80 -12.05 5.49
CA HIS A 23 -15.89 -11.18 5.97
C HIS A 23 -17.04 -12.00 6.60
N SER A 24 -17.44 -13.10 5.98
CA SER A 24 -18.45 -14.00 6.55
C SER A 24 -17.96 -14.65 7.82
N LYS A 25 -16.71 -15.09 7.86
CA LYS A 25 -16.10 -15.71 9.04
C LYS A 25 -15.98 -14.74 10.21
N ILE A 26 -15.60 -13.48 9.96
CA ILE A 26 -15.55 -12.45 11.00
C ILE A 26 -16.94 -12.25 11.59
N ARG A 27 -17.99 -12.19 10.76
CA ARG A 27 -19.38 -12.07 11.20
C ARG A 27 -19.80 -13.23 12.06
N GLU A 28 -19.62 -14.46 11.58
CA GLU A 28 -19.93 -15.68 12.32
C GLU A 28 -19.26 -15.72 13.71
N ILE A 29 -17.97 -15.34 13.78
CA ILE A 29 -17.20 -15.32 15.03
C ILE A 29 -17.78 -14.27 15.99
N VAL A 30 -18.02 -13.06 15.49
CA VAL A 30 -18.56 -11.96 16.31
C VAL A 30 -19.93 -12.33 16.87
N ASP A 31 -20.83 -12.82 16.03
CA ASP A 31 -22.17 -13.20 16.43
C ASP A 31 -22.14 -14.33 17.48
N SER A 32 -21.29 -15.35 17.26
CA SER A 32 -21.12 -16.46 18.21
C SER A 32 -20.58 -16.01 19.56
N ILE A 33 -19.56 -15.14 19.58
CA ILE A 33 -18.98 -14.65 20.82
C ILE A 33 -20.00 -13.80 21.59
N CYS A 34 -20.72 -12.95 20.92
CA CYS A 34 -21.75 -12.10 21.53
C CYS A 34 -22.90 -12.94 22.11
N ALA A 35 -23.43 -13.87 21.32
CA ALA A 35 -24.50 -14.76 21.76
C ALA A 35 -24.13 -15.56 23.02
N ASN A 36 -22.90 -16.10 23.06
CA ASN A 36 -22.38 -16.85 24.21
C ASN A 36 -22.21 -16.00 25.50
N ARG A 37 -22.27 -14.68 25.38
CA ARG A 37 -22.14 -13.73 26.48
C ARG A 37 -23.42 -12.95 26.77
N GLY A 38 -24.53 -13.33 26.12
CA GLY A 38 -25.81 -12.60 26.26
C GLY A 38 -25.79 -11.17 25.72
N ALA A 39 -24.92 -10.93 24.73
CA ALA A 39 -24.76 -9.64 24.07
C ALA A 39 -25.17 -9.71 22.60
N THR A 40 -25.28 -8.56 21.96
CA THR A 40 -25.46 -8.42 20.51
C THR A 40 -24.39 -7.53 19.92
N ALA A 41 -24.08 -7.73 18.65
CA ALA A 41 -23.14 -6.89 17.91
C ALA A 41 -23.81 -6.35 16.64
N ASP A 42 -23.51 -5.09 16.33
CA ASP A 42 -23.75 -4.49 15.03
C ASP A 42 -22.40 -4.36 14.33
N LEU A 43 -22.17 -5.14 13.27
CA LEU A 43 -20.89 -5.24 12.56
C LEU A 43 -20.98 -4.59 11.18
N ASP A 44 -20.29 -3.46 11.03
CA ASP A 44 -20.08 -2.78 9.75
C ASP A 44 -18.67 -3.15 9.20
N ILE A 45 -18.63 -3.82 8.04
CA ILE A 45 -17.40 -4.15 7.32
C ILE A 45 -17.33 -3.31 6.06
N ARG A 46 -16.44 -2.32 6.05
CA ARG A 46 -16.20 -1.47 4.88
C ARG A 46 -15.03 -2.03 4.08
N VAL A 47 -15.31 -2.33 2.81
CA VAL A 47 -14.29 -2.80 1.88
C VAL A 47 -13.46 -1.62 1.40
N GLY A 48 -12.18 -1.62 1.72
CA GLY A 48 -11.20 -0.66 1.23
C GLY A 48 -10.63 -1.03 -0.14
N TYR A 49 -9.47 -0.46 -0.46
CA TYR A 49 -8.75 -0.70 -1.71
C TYR A 49 -8.35 -2.17 -1.85
N PRO A 50 -8.32 -2.72 -3.08
CA PRO A 50 -7.73 -4.04 -3.32
C PRO A 50 -6.22 -4.02 -3.08
N SER A 51 -5.59 -5.19 -3.07
CA SER A 51 -4.13 -5.28 -3.07
C SER A 51 -3.55 -4.74 -4.38
N VAL A 52 -2.41 -4.05 -4.29
CA VAL A 52 -1.64 -3.69 -5.48
C VAL A 52 -0.97 -4.95 -6.01
N TYR A 53 -1.18 -5.23 -7.29
CA TYR A 53 -0.47 -6.26 -8.02
C TYR A 53 0.36 -5.61 -9.12
N ASN A 54 1.67 -5.72 -9.02
CA ASN A 54 2.57 -5.27 -10.06
C ASN A 54 2.66 -6.33 -11.16
N ASP A 55 2.40 -5.95 -12.41
CA ASP A 55 2.59 -6.84 -13.56
C ASP A 55 4.08 -7.23 -13.68
N PRO A 56 4.44 -8.52 -13.65
CA PRO A 56 5.83 -8.92 -13.61
C PRO A 56 6.65 -8.43 -14.80
N LYS A 57 6.08 -8.47 -16.01
CA LYS A 57 6.79 -8.07 -17.23
C LYS A 57 7.04 -6.56 -17.29
N LEU A 58 6.03 -5.79 -16.89
CA LEU A 58 6.17 -4.33 -16.83
C LEU A 58 7.11 -3.93 -15.71
N THR A 59 7.05 -4.63 -14.58
CA THR A 59 7.95 -4.37 -13.43
C THR A 59 9.40 -4.66 -13.78
N ASP A 60 9.69 -5.79 -14.46
CA ASP A 60 11.05 -6.10 -14.91
C ASP A 60 11.59 -5.04 -15.87
N ARG A 61 10.77 -4.57 -16.82
CA ARG A 61 11.18 -3.50 -17.74
C ARG A 61 11.44 -2.19 -17.00
N MET A 62 10.52 -1.81 -16.11
CA MET A 62 10.67 -0.58 -15.33
C MET A 62 11.86 -0.64 -14.37
N PHE A 63 12.14 -1.80 -13.78
CA PHE A 63 13.31 -2.02 -12.93
C PHE A 63 14.62 -1.82 -13.71
N ASN A 64 14.72 -2.41 -14.91
CA ASN A 64 15.89 -2.23 -15.77
C ASN A 64 16.03 -0.78 -16.27
N ALA A 65 14.92 -0.14 -16.64
CA ALA A 65 14.92 1.27 -17.02
C ALA A 65 15.37 2.18 -15.85
N ALA A 66 14.97 1.85 -14.63
CA ALA A 66 15.41 2.57 -13.44
C ALA A 66 16.92 2.39 -13.18
N ILE A 67 17.47 1.20 -13.37
CA ILE A 67 18.92 0.95 -13.30
C ILE A 67 19.67 1.76 -14.36
N GLU A 68 19.17 1.78 -15.58
CA GLU A 68 19.79 2.52 -16.67
C GLU A 68 19.78 4.04 -16.44
N TYR A 69 18.69 4.56 -15.84
CA TYR A 69 18.53 5.98 -15.57
C TYR A 69 19.26 6.45 -14.31
N LEU A 70 19.27 5.65 -13.23
CA LEU A 70 19.76 6.05 -11.90
C LEU A 70 21.10 5.40 -11.51
N GLY A 71 21.41 4.25 -12.07
CA GLY A 71 22.47 3.36 -11.63
C GLY A 71 21.98 2.22 -10.73
N GLU A 72 22.67 1.08 -10.79
CA GLU A 72 22.30 -0.15 -10.09
C GLU A 72 22.27 0.03 -8.55
N ASP A 73 23.17 0.86 -8.03
CA ASP A 73 23.30 1.13 -6.59
C ASP A 73 22.12 1.96 -6.02
N LYS A 74 21.26 2.50 -6.87
CA LYS A 74 20.09 3.32 -6.50
C LYS A 74 18.77 2.59 -6.60
N VAL A 75 18.75 1.38 -7.18
CA VAL A 75 17.50 0.66 -7.44
C VAL A 75 17.49 -0.63 -6.62
N HIS A 76 16.46 -0.78 -5.80
CA HIS A 76 16.36 -1.89 -4.86
C HIS A 76 14.98 -2.54 -4.89
N GLU A 77 14.95 -3.85 -4.72
CA GLU A 77 13.70 -4.54 -4.42
C GLU A 77 13.26 -4.22 -2.99
N LEU A 78 11.97 -4.00 -2.82
CA LEU A 78 11.37 -3.74 -1.51
C LEU A 78 10.56 -4.96 -1.05
N PRO A 79 10.59 -5.28 0.25
CA PRO A 79 9.73 -6.32 0.78
C PRO A 79 8.26 -5.94 0.64
N GLU A 80 7.40 -6.94 0.52
CA GLU A 80 5.95 -6.76 0.49
C GLU A 80 5.47 -5.99 1.72
N ARG A 81 4.52 -5.08 1.51
CA ARG A 81 3.95 -4.25 2.57
C ARG A 81 2.44 -4.29 2.52
N MET A 82 1.82 -4.38 3.69
CA MET A 82 0.37 -4.31 3.84
C MET A 82 -0.13 -2.85 3.92
N THR A 83 0.23 -2.05 2.92
CA THR A 83 -0.28 -0.68 2.75
C THR A 83 -1.52 -0.68 1.86
N ALA A 84 -2.23 0.43 1.83
CA ALA A 84 -3.39 0.63 0.98
C ALA A 84 -3.08 1.75 -0.01
N GLU A 85 -3.31 1.47 -1.30
CA GLU A 85 -3.02 2.37 -2.41
C GLU A 85 -4.18 2.37 -3.40
N ASP A 86 -4.68 3.52 -3.80
CA ASP A 86 -5.75 3.64 -4.79
C ASP A 86 -5.28 3.24 -6.20
N PHE A 87 -3.98 3.30 -6.48
CA PHE A 87 -3.37 2.75 -7.69
C PHE A 87 -3.77 1.29 -7.93
N SER A 88 -4.10 0.55 -6.87
CA SER A 88 -4.60 -0.83 -6.97
C SER A 88 -5.81 -0.98 -7.90
N PHE A 89 -6.69 0.02 -7.99
CA PHE A 89 -7.82 -0.01 -8.91
C PHE A 89 -7.40 0.02 -10.39
N TYR A 90 -6.34 0.75 -10.69
CA TYR A 90 -5.76 0.77 -12.05
C TYR A 90 -5.08 -0.57 -12.36
N ALA A 91 -4.27 -1.09 -11.43
CA ALA A 91 -3.58 -2.37 -11.57
C ALA A 91 -4.53 -3.58 -11.73
N GLN A 92 -5.80 -3.46 -11.30
CA GLN A 92 -6.83 -4.46 -11.56
C GLN A 92 -7.39 -4.41 -13.01
N LYS A 93 -7.10 -3.38 -13.77
CA LYS A 93 -7.67 -3.14 -15.11
C LYS A 93 -6.66 -3.24 -16.22
N ILE A 94 -5.45 -2.80 -15.97
CA ILE A 94 -4.35 -2.76 -16.93
C ILE A 94 -3.06 -3.19 -16.22
N PRO A 95 -2.07 -3.73 -16.94
CA PRO A 95 -0.74 -3.95 -16.38
C PRO A 95 -0.20 -2.67 -15.75
N GLY A 96 0.23 -2.75 -14.51
CA GLY A 96 0.74 -1.61 -13.74
C GLY A 96 2.02 -1.97 -13.00
N CYS A 97 2.85 -0.98 -12.77
CA CYS A 97 4.03 -1.06 -11.93
C CYS A 97 4.00 0.07 -10.91
N PHE A 98 3.83 -0.27 -9.65
CA PHE A 98 3.90 0.66 -8.54
C PHE A 98 5.26 0.54 -7.87
N TYR A 99 6.01 1.62 -7.88
CA TYR A 99 7.32 1.71 -7.24
C TYR A 99 7.36 2.85 -6.21
N ARG A 100 8.38 2.90 -5.41
CA ARG A 100 8.59 3.96 -4.41
C ARG A 100 9.84 4.74 -4.75
N LEU A 101 9.74 6.06 -4.64
CA LEU A 101 10.86 6.97 -4.75
C LEU A 101 11.35 7.32 -3.35
N GLY A 102 12.66 7.19 -3.11
CA GLY A 102 13.30 7.72 -1.91
C GLY A 102 13.31 9.24 -1.94
N THR A 103 12.90 9.88 -0.86
CA THR A 103 12.77 11.33 -0.75
C THR A 103 13.63 11.94 0.36
N ALA A 104 14.56 11.15 0.91
CA ALA A 104 15.55 11.61 1.88
C ALA A 104 16.95 11.56 1.27
N SER A 105 17.76 12.58 1.52
CA SER A 105 19.18 12.57 1.18
C SER A 105 20.03 12.56 2.45
N PRO A 106 21.16 11.83 2.46
CA PRO A 106 22.07 11.83 3.61
C PRO A 106 22.62 13.23 3.95
N ASP A 107 22.68 14.11 2.95
CA ASP A 107 23.23 15.47 3.07
C ASP A 107 22.16 16.54 3.32
N SER A 108 20.89 16.13 3.49
CA SER A 108 19.75 17.03 3.68
C SER A 108 19.12 16.85 5.06
N GLU A 109 18.64 17.93 5.65
CA GLU A 109 17.80 17.89 6.84
C GLU A 109 16.34 17.55 6.51
N HIS A 110 15.98 17.49 5.22
CA HIS A 110 14.67 17.17 4.71
C HIS A 110 14.49 15.66 4.48
N GLY A 111 13.26 15.19 4.47
CA GLY A 111 12.93 13.78 4.24
C GLY A 111 13.20 12.83 5.42
N LEU A 112 13.60 13.37 6.59
CA LEU A 112 13.95 12.56 7.78
C LEU A 112 12.74 12.03 8.53
N HIS A 113 11.56 12.59 8.30
CA HIS A 113 10.34 12.22 9.02
C HIS A 113 9.43 11.37 8.14
N GLY A 114 8.88 10.32 8.74
CA GLY A 114 7.99 9.39 8.02
C GLY A 114 6.69 10.03 7.57
N LEU A 115 6.08 9.40 6.55
CA LEU A 115 4.73 9.71 6.10
C LEU A 115 3.74 9.77 7.26
N HIS A 116 2.70 10.60 7.14
CA HIS A 116 1.63 10.77 8.11
C HIS A 116 2.08 11.33 9.48
N THR A 117 3.19 12.06 9.52
CA THR A 117 3.63 12.81 10.70
C THR A 117 3.47 14.32 10.48
N PRO A 118 3.31 15.14 11.55
CA PRO A 118 3.23 16.59 11.41
C PRO A 118 4.52 17.26 10.88
N ARG A 119 5.60 16.50 10.84
CA ARG A 119 6.91 16.95 10.37
C ARG A 119 7.28 16.36 9.01
N PHE A 120 6.33 15.69 8.35
CA PHE A 120 6.60 15.13 7.03
C PHE A 120 7.10 16.20 6.09
N ASP A 121 8.22 15.94 5.47
CA ASP A 121 8.88 16.78 4.48
C ASP A 121 9.67 15.89 3.53
N ILE A 122 10.05 16.42 2.39
CA ILE A 122 10.85 15.72 1.38
C ILE A 122 12.05 16.58 0.99
N ASP A 123 13.10 15.93 0.55
CA ASP A 123 14.16 16.58 -0.22
C ASP A 123 13.62 16.87 -1.63
N GLU A 124 13.50 18.15 -1.98
CA GLU A 124 12.89 18.57 -3.25
C GLU A 124 13.69 18.10 -4.48
N SER A 125 14.98 17.77 -4.33
CA SER A 125 15.78 17.16 -5.41
C SER A 125 15.20 15.84 -5.92
N ALA A 126 14.44 15.13 -5.09
CA ALA A 126 13.72 13.93 -5.48
C ALA A 126 12.63 14.17 -6.54
N LEU A 127 12.10 15.38 -6.65
CA LEU A 127 11.05 15.72 -7.63
C LEU A 127 11.59 15.62 -9.06
N GLU A 128 12.78 16.16 -9.32
CA GLU A 128 13.44 16.06 -10.63
C GLU A 128 13.73 14.60 -10.98
N ILE A 129 14.26 13.85 -10.04
CA ILE A 129 14.55 12.41 -10.20
C ILE A 129 13.26 11.65 -10.53
N GLY A 130 12.19 11.88 -9.76
CA GLY A 130 10.91 11.21 -9.96
C GLY A 130 10.26 11.52 -11.30
N ALA A 131 10.25 12.79 -11.69
CA ALA A 131 9.72 13.21 -12.98
C ALA A 131 10.53 12.63 -14.14
N GLY A 132 11.87 12.66 -14.06
CA GLY A 132 12.74 12.09 -15.05
C GLY A 132 12.60 10.59 -15.19
N LEU A 133 12.58 9.84 -14.08
CA LEU A 133 12.36 8.39 -14.10
C LEU A 133 11.00 8.01 -14.67
N MET A 134 9.94 8.74 -14.33
CA MET A 134 8.60 8.50 -14.87
C MET A 134 8.57 8.72 -16.39
N ALA A 135 9.16 9.81 -16.86
CA ALA A 135 9.25 10.09 -18.29
C ALA A 135 10.09 9.05 -19.04
N TYR A 136 11.24 8.68 -18.49
CA TYR A 136 12.12 7.67 -19.07
C TYR A 136 11.42 6.31 -19.15
N GLY A 137 10.78 5.85 -18.08
CA GLY A 137 10.00 4.62 -18.08
C GLY A 137 8.85 4.64 -19.10
N ALA A 138 8.17 5.78 -19.29
CA ALA A 138 7.08 5.90 -20.24
C ALA A 138 7.51 5.74 -21.71
N ILE A 139 8.77 6.04 -22.04
CA ILE A 139 9.30 5.91 -23.42
C ILE A 139 10.08 4.60 -23.66
N THR A 140 10.50 3.92 -22.59
CA THR A 140 11.30 2.68 -22.70
C THR A 140 10.51 1.42 -22.37
N CYS A 141 9.43 1.52 -21.62
CA CYS A 141 8.53 0.43 -21.26
C CYS A 141 7.25 0.43 -22.06
#